data_41fdecdf457d0055e0b37870d50a1b63
#
_entry.id   41fdecdf457d0055e0b37870d50a1b63
#
_cell.length_a   1.000
_cell.length_b   1.000
_cell.length_c   1.000
_cell.angle_alpha   90.00
_cell.angle_beta   90.00
_cell.angle_gamma   90.00
#
_symmetry.space_group_name_H-M   'P 1'
#
loop_
_entity.id
_entity.type
_entity.pdbx_description
1 polymer ?
#
loop_
_entity_poly.entity_id
_entity_poly.type
_entity_poly.pdbx_seq_one_letter_code
_entity_poly.pdbx_strand_id
1 'polypeptide(L)'
;RQMCIRDRSKEDIQKKVATLLELVGIGDKADAYPSQLSGGQKQRVAIARALANDPQVLLCDEATSALDPQTTKAILHLLKHLNETLGITIVLITHEMAVVKEICDRVAVMEYGRVVEQGEVFTVFAEPKQDITKSFIHTTSNLQKVEALIAEDSPVTRLQPGELIVRLSYVQRNVNEPIISAVSQMFNVSLNIIFADITIVQDSPIGGTVAIISGERKQITKAIEYLIEKNVGVEVIKDARADR
;
A
#
# COMPACT_ATOMS: atom_id res chain seq x y z
N ARG A 1 -8.46 12.13 33.52
CA ARG A 1 -9.56 11.14 33.38
C ARG A 1 -10.68 11.32 34.42
N GLN A 2 -10.37 11.62 35.66
CA GLN A 2 -11.39 11.88 36.70
C GLN A 2 -12.07 13.27 36.58
N MET A 3 -11.42 14.27 35.98
CA MET A 3 -12.01 15.59 35.80
C MET A 3 -13.22 15.58 34.82
N CYS A 4 -13.15 14.84 33.71
CA CYS A 4 -14.27 14.78 32.74
C CYS A 4 -15.55 14.13 33.32
N ILE A 5 -15.42 13.25 34.31
CA ILE A 5 -16.56 12.59 34.98
C ILE A 5 -17.20 13.52 35.99
N ARG A 6 -16.44 14.44 36.62
CA ARG A 6 -16.98 15.36 37.67
C ARG A 6 -17.86 16.47 37.12
N ASP A 7 -17.66 16.88 35.86
CA ASP A 7 -18.33 18.05 35.28
C ASP A 7 -19.52 17.71 34.37
N ARG A 8 -19.84 16.42 34.19
CA ARG A 8 -20.96 15.96 33.35
C ARG A 8 -21.99 15.19 34.15
N SER A 9 -23.26 15.35 33.81
CA SER A 9 -24.35 14.55 34.41
C SER A 9 -24.16 13.06 34.04
N LYS A 10 -24.71 12.17 34.88
CA LYS A 10 -24.67 10.71 34.59
C LYS A 10 -25.40 10.39 33.27
N GLU A 11 -26.47 11.15 32.96
CA GLU A 11 -27.20 10.99 31.70
C GLU A 11 -26.39 11.41 30.49
N ASP A 12 -25.61 12.49 30.56
CA ASP A 12 -24.75 12.94 29.47
C ASP A 12 -23.59 11.95 29.22
N ILE A 13 -23.06 11.38 30.30
CA ILE A 13 -22.03 10.34 30.19
C ILE A 13 -22.60 9.10 29.48
N GLN A 14 -23.79 8.63 29.87
CA GLN A 14 -24.42 7.47 29.24
C GLN A 14 -24.72 7.72 27.76
N LYS A 15 -25.26 8.90 27.41
CA LYS A 15 -25.49 9.29 26.01
C LYS A 15 -24.18 9.30 25.20
N LYS A 16 -23.11 9.92 25.73
CA LYS A 16 -21.83 9.98 25.05
C LYS A 16 -21.24 8.58 24.83
N VAL A 17 -21.31 7.70 25.86
CA VAL A 17 -20.86 6.31 25.74
C VAL A 17 -21.64 5.58 24.68
N ALA A 18 -22.97 5.65 24.68
CA ALA A 18 -23.81 5.02 23.68
C ALA A 18 -23.46 5.51 22.26
N THR A 19 -23.36 6.81 22.06
CA THR A 19 -22.96 7.40 20.76
C THR A 19 -21.61 6.91 20.29
N LEU A 20 -20.61 6.83 21.19
CA LEU A 20 -19.27 6.36 20.83
C LEU A 20 -19.24 4.87 20.50
N LEU A 21 -20.00 4.03 21.22
CA LEU A 21 -20.09 2.59 20.93
C LEU A 21 -20.81 2.34 19.60
N GLU A 22 -21.86 3.10 19.30
CA GLU A 22 -22.51 3.06 17.99
C GLU A 22 -21.55 3.50 16.86
N LEU A 23 -20.82 4.59 17.08
CA LEU A 23 -19.85 5.13 16.09
C LEU A 23 -18.77 4.11 15.73
N VAL A 24 -18.33 3.29 16.70
CA VAL A 24 -17.35 2.24 16.42
C VAL A 24 -18.00 0.87 16.12
N GLY A 25 -19.33 0.80 16.02
CA GLY A 25 -20.08 -0.37 15.58
C GLY A 25 -20.10 -1.53 16.59
N ILE A 26 -20.17 -1.22 17.90
CA ILE A 26 -20.31 -2.22 18.99
C ILE A 26 -21.32 -1.77 20.04
N GLY A 27 -22.39 -1.06 19.65
CA GLY A 27 -23.45 -0.61 20.55
C GLY A 27 -24.11 -1.77 21.30
N ASP A 28 -24.25 -2.95 20.68
CA ASP A 28 -24.78 -4.17 21.27
C ASP A 28 -23.91 -4.77 22.40
N LYS A 29 -22.69 -4.26 22.58
CA LYS A 29 -21.73 -4.74 23.59
C LYS A 29 -21.58 -3.77 24.77
N ALA A 30 -22.49 -2.82 24.94
CA ALA A 30 -22.39 -1.79 25.99
C ALA A 30 -22.25 -2.37 27.41
N ASP A 31 -22.90 -3.49 27.68
CA ASP A 31 -22.91 -4.17 28.98
C ASP A 31 -21.88 -5.34 29.08
N ALA A 32 -21.10 -5.56 28.00
CA ALA A 32 -20.13 -6.66 27.99
C ALA A 32 -18.83 -6.30 28.74
N TYR A 33 -18.31 -7.25 29.47
CA TYR A 33 -16.98 -7.11 30.10
C TYR A 33 -15.86 -7.31 29.04
N PRO A 34 -14.69 -6.69 29.25
CA PRO A 34 -13.55 -6.81 28.33
C PRO A 34 -13.12 -8.26 28.02
N SER A 35 -13.29 -9.18 28.99
CA SER A 35 -12.99 -10.60 28.82
C SER A 35 -13.93 -11.30 27.82
N GLN A 36 -15.10 -10.75 27.58
CA GLN A 36 -16.12 -11.28 26.66
C GLN A 36 -15.98 -10.75 25.23
N LEU A 37 -15.05 -9.81 24.99
CA LEU A 37 -14.86 -9.17 23.71
C LEU A 37 -13.74 -9.85 22.93
N SER A 38 -13.94 -9.97 21.60
CA SER A 38 -12.89 -10.37 20.67
C SER A 38 -11.77 -9.32 20.56
N GLY A 39 -10.63 -9.66 19.98
CA GLY A 39 -9.52 -8.73 19.77
C GLY A 39 -9.94 -7.45 19.01
N GLY A 40 -10.68 -7.60 17.92
CA GLY A 40 -11.19 -6.48 17.15
C GLY A 40 -12.22 -5.63 17.90
N GLN A 41 -13.08 -6.25 18.72
CA GLN A 41 -14.01 -5.51 19.59
C GLN A 41 -13.27 -4.72 20.68
N LYS A 42 -12.23 -5.30 21.29
CA LYS A 42 -11.36 -4.59 22.24
C LYS A 42 -10.69 -3.38 21.58
N GLN A 43 -10.24 -3.53 20.34
CA GLN A 43 -9.65 -2.43 19.58
C GLN A 43 -10.67 -1.31 19.31
N ARG A 44 -11.91 -1.65 18.93
CA ARG A 44 -13.01 -0.68 18.79
C ARG A 44 -13.31 0.05 20.07
N VAL A 45 -13.32 -0.63 21.22
CA VAL A 45 -13.43 0.01 22.55
C VAL A 45 -12.26 0.96 22.81
N ALA A 46 -11.03 0.59 22.47
CA ALA A 46 -9.86 1.44 22.62
C ALA A 46 -9.98 2.73 21.79
N ILE A 47 -10.45 2.62 20.54
CA ILE A 47 -10.73 3.77 19.67
C ILE A 47 -11.84 4.65 20.27
N ALA A 48 -12.99 4.07 20.66
CA ALA A 48 -14.08 4.82 21.28
C ALA A 48 -13.62 5.59 22.55
N ARG A 49 -12.78 4.94 23.35
CA ARG A 49 -12.20 5.56 24.56
C ARG A 49 -11.27 6.72 24.22
N ALA A 50 -10.47 6.62 23.17
CA ALA A 50 -9.63 7.70 22.70
C ALA A 50 -10.44 8.90 22.17
N LEU A 51 -11.58 8.63 21.52
CA LEU A 51 -12.50 9.65 21.01
C LEU A 51 -13.33 10.34 22.10
N ALA A 52 -13.40 9.81 23.34
CA ALA A 52 -14.26 10.34 24.40
C ALA A 52 -13.97 11.80 24.80
N ASN A 53 -12.78 12.29 24.53
CA ASN A 53 -12.36 13.68 24.81
C ASN A 53 -12.43 14.59 23.57
N ASP A 54 -13.12 14.20 22.51
CA ASP A 54 -13.28 14.95 21.27
C ASP A 54 -11.91 15.44 20.71
N PRO A 55 -10.94 14.55 20.49
CA PRO A 55 -9.59 14.93 20.08
C PRO A 55 -9.57 15.46 18.65
N GLN A 56 -8.69 16.41 18.36
CA GLN A 56 -8.38 16.81 16.96
C GLN A 56 -7.41 15.87 16.28
N VAL A 57 -6.59 15.14 17.06
CA VAL A 57 -5.59 14.19 16.57
C VAL A 57 -5.75 12.88 17.33
N LEU A 58 -5.84 11.78 16.59
CA LEU A 58 -5.85 10.41 17.11
C LEU A 58 -4.51 9.73 16.77
N LEU A 59 -3.79 9.27 17.79
CA LEU A 59 -2.55 8.52 17.62
C LEU A 59 -2.85 7.03 17.74
N CYS A 60 -2.48 6.26 16.71
CA CYS A 60 -2.65 4.82 16.63
C CYS A 60 -1.28 4.16 16.50
N ASP A 61 -0.81 3.54 17.57
CA ASP A 61 0.45 2.80 17.59
C ASP A 61 0.14 1.31 17.39
N GLU A 62 0.59 0.77 16.26
CA GLU A 62 0.39 -0.63 15.84
C GLU A 62 -1.05 -1.15 16.05
N ALA A 63 -2.04 -0.35 15.69
CA ALA A 63 -3.46 -0.61 15.99
C ALA A 63 -4.01 -1.94 15.42
N THR A 64 -3.28 -2.60 14.53
CA THR A 64 -3.71 -3.81 13.81
C THR A 64 -2.77 -5.00 13.96
N SER A 65 -1.61 -4.85 14.59
CA SER A 65 -0.53 -5.87 14.63
C SER A 65 -0.91 -7.21 15.26
N ALA A 66 -1.94 -7.25 16.12
CA ALA A 66 -2.40 -8.46 16.82
C ALA A 66 -3.75 -8.99 16.28
N LEU A 67 -4.18 -8.54 15.10
CA LEU A 67 -5.48 -8.88 14.52
C LEU A 67 -5.32 -9.76 13.27
N ASP A 68 -6.33 -10.57 13.00
CA ASP A 68 -6.42 -11.30 11.74
C ASP A 68 -6.65 -10.33 10.55
N PRO A 69 -6.34 -10.72 9.31
CA PRO A 69 -6.41 -9.83 8.15
C PRO A 69 -7.81 -9.24 7.89
N GLN A 70 -8.89 -9.99 8.19
CA GLN A 70 -10.24 -9.50 7.98
C GLN A 70 -10.61 -8.44 9.03
N THR A 71 -10.25 -8.68 10.28
CA THR A 71 -10.44 -7.72 11.37
C THR A 71 -9.58 -6.48 11.17
N THR A 72 -8.32 -6.63 10.71
CA THR A 72 -7.44 -5.52 10.33
C THR A 72 -8.13 -4.58 9.34
N LYS A 73 -8.63 -5.10 8.21
CA LYS A 73 -9.37 -4.30 7.23
C LYS A 73 -10.57 -3.58 7.84
N ALA A 74 -11.34 -4.27 8.67
CA ALA A 74 -12.49 -3.65 9.34
C ALA A 74 -12.10 -2.49 10.28
N ILE A 75 -10.96 -2.58 10.97
CA ILE A 75 -10.44 -1.48 11.81
C ILE A 75 -9.90 -0.33 10.94
N LEU A 76 -9.21 -0.62 9.84
CA LEU A 76 -8.71 0.41 8.92
C LEU A 76 -9.86 1.19 8.28
N HIS A 77 -10.89 0.51 7.81
CA HIS A 77 -12.12 1.15 7.30
C HIS A 77 -12.81 2.00 8.35
N LEU A 78 -12.87 1.53 9.61
CA LEU A 78 -13.40 2.33 10.71
C LEU A 78 -12.58 3.61 10.91
N LEU A 79 -11.25 3.52 10.95
CA LEU A 79 -10.38 4.70 11.11
C LEU A 79 -10.58 5.70 9.96
N LYS A 80 -10.64 5.22 8.72
CA LYS A 80 -10.91 6.06 7.56
C LYS A 80 -12.28 6.76 7.68
N HIS A 81 -13.33 6.03 8.03
CA HIS A 81 -14.65 6.58 8.25
C HIS A 81 -14.68 7.65 9.37
N LEU A 82 -13.96 7.43 10.46
CA LEU A 82 -13.83 8.40 11.55
C LEU A 82 -13.10 9.66 11.11
N ASN A 83 -12.03 9.54 10.32
CA ASN A 83 -11.33 10.69 9.74
C ASN A 83 -12.28 11.52 8.86
N GLU A 84 -13.02 10.88 7.95
CA GLU A 84 -13.97 11.54 7.03
C GLU A 84 -15.16 12.18 7.76
N THR A 85 -15.73 11.49 8.76
CA THR A 85 -16.96 11.92 9.43
C THR A 85 -16.70 12.96 10.51
N LEU A 86 -15.61 12.80 11.27
CA LEU A 86 -15.29 13.70 12.39
C LEU A 86 -14.28 14.79 12.03
N GLY A 87 -13.63 14.71 10.85
CA GLY A 87 -12.61 15.65 10.44
C GLY A 87 -11.34 15.63 11.31
N ILE A 88 -11.09 14.53 12.05
CA ILE A 88 -9.92 14.39 12.91
C ILE A 88 -8.70 13.96 12.12
N THR A 89 -7.53 14.40 12.50
CA THR A 89 -6.28 13.88 11.96
C THR A 89 -5.92 12.55 12.62
N ILE A 90 -5.62 11.52 11.83
CA ILE A 90 -5.18 10.23 12.36
C ILE A 90 -3.70 10.03 12.01
N VAL A 91 -2.87 9.82 13.04
CA VAL A 91 -1.46 9.45 12.88
C VAL A 91 -1.34 7.98 13.22
N LEU A 92 -0.99 7.18 12.21
CA LEU A 92 -0.85 5.73 12.32
C LEU A 92 0.63 5.35 12.30
N ILE A 93 1.08 4.64 13.33
CA ILE A 93 2.42 4.05 13.39
C ILE A 93 2.29 2.58 13.03
N THR A 94 3.00 2.17 12.00
CA THR A 94 2.99 0.78 11.51
C THR A 94 4.25 0.47 10.72
N HIS A 95 4.63 -0.79 10.69
CA HIS A 95 5.64 -1.34 9.78
C HIS A 95 5.00 -2.06 8.59
N GLU A 96 3.67 -2.12 8.51
CA GLU A 96 2.93 -2.77 7.45
C GLU A 96 2.65 -1.80 6.28
N MET A 97 3.41 -1.89 5.21
CA MET A 97 3.25 -1.02 4.04
C MET A 97 1.89 -1.19 3.34
N ALA A 98 1.26 -2.37 3.47
CA ALA A 98 -0.10 -2.60 2.98
C ALA A 98 -1.12 -1.67 3.65
N VAL A 99 -0.98 -1.49 4.97
CA VAL A 99 -1.82 -0.58 5.76
C VAL A 99 -1.64 0.87 5.32
N VAL A 100 -0.38 1.29 5.10
CA VAL A 100 -0.08 2.65 4.61
C VAL A 100 -0.73 2.92 3.27
N LYS A 101 -0.63 1.97 2.32
CA LYS A 101 -1.25 2.08 0.99
C LYS A 101 -2.77 2.16 1.03
N GLU A 102 -3.40 1.47 1.98
CA GLU A 102 -4.85 1.29 2.03
C GLU A 102 -5.57 2.54 2.53
N ILE A 103 -5.04 3.22 3.58
CA ILE A 103 -5.79 4.29 4.24
C ILE A 103 -5.05 5.61 4.41
N CYS A 104 -3.73 5.67 4.21
CA CYS A 104 -2.98 6.89 4.48
C CYS A 104 -2.92 7.81 3.26
N ASP A 105 -2.99 9.13 3.50
CA ASP A 105 -2.77 10.15 2.47
C ASP A 105 -1.30 10.52 2.37
N ARG A 106 -0.61 10.57 3.51
CA ARG A 106 0.79 10.94 3.63
C ARG A 106 1.54 9.92 4.47
N VAL A 107 2.83 9.79 4.21
CA VAL A 107 3.73 8.91 4.93
C VAL A 107 4.99 9.66 5.35
N ALA A 108 5.50 9.32 6.53
CA ALA A 108 6.83 9.70 6.99
C ALA A 108 7.59 8.42 7.37
N VAL A 109 8.70 8.16 6.70
CA VAL A 109 9.59 7.02 6.98
C VAL A 109 10.60 7.45 8.02
N MET A 110 10.72 6.66 9.08
CA MET A 110 11.64 6.93 10.19
C MET A 110 12.75 5.90 10.25
N GLU A 111 13.96 6.37 10.51
CA GLU A 111 15.12 5.54 10.76
C GLU A 111 15.93 6.14 11.92
N TYR A 112 16.31 5.33 12.89
CA TYR A 112 17.05 5.76 14.10
C TYR A 112 16.44 7.00 14.79
N GLY A 113 15.09 7.06 14.87
CA GLY A 113 14.39 8.18 15.53
C GLY A 113 14.33 9.47 14.73
N ARG A 114 14.72 9.47 13.46
CA ARG A 114 14.68 10.62 12.55
C ARG A 114 13.78 10.34 11.36
N VAL A 115 13.03 11.34 10.91
CA VAL A 115 12.31 11.28 9.64
C VAL A 115 13.32 11.42 8.51
N VAL A 116 13.46 10.38 7.69
CA VAL A 116 14.42 10.33 6.56
C VAL A 116 13.74 10.60 5.22
N GLU A 117 12.46 10.30 5.10
CA GLU A 117 11.66 10.58 3.90
C GLU A 117 10.21 10.85 4.29
N GLN A 118 9.55 11.78 3.61
CA GLN A 118 8.12 12.07 3.81
C GLN A 118 7.48 12.63 2.54
N GLY A 119 6.19 12.36 2.38
CA GLY A 119 5.43 12.86 1.23
C GLY A 119 4.03 12.29 1.15
N GLU A 120 3.37 12.53 0.03
CA GLU A 120 2.16 11.80 -0.33
C GLU A 120 2.49 10.32 -0.53
N VAL A 121 1.60 9.42 -0.10
CA VAL A 121 1.82 7.97 -0.19
C VAL A 121 2.14 7.57 -1.62
N PHE A 122 1.35 8.04 -2.60
CA PHE A 122 1.61 7.75 -4.00
C PHE A 122 3.06 8.10 -4.41
N THR A 123 3.51 9.32 -4.13
CA THR A 123 4.85 9.80 -4.54
C THR A 123 5.97 8.99 -3.90
N VAL A 124 5.88 8.73 -2.58
CA VAL A 124 6.91 7.99 -1.86
C VAL A 124 7.00 6.54 -2.31
N PHE A 125 5.84 5.92 -2.65
CA PHE A 125 5.82 4.54 -3.15
C PHE A 125 6.22 4.42 -4.62
N ALA A 126 5.92 5.42 -5.45
CA ALA A 126 6.27 5.43 -6.86
C ALA A 126 7.77 5.73 -7.08
N GLU A 127 8.33 6.65 -6.30
CA GLU A 127 9.71 7.15 -6.44
C GLU A 127 10.41 7.25 -5.07
N PRO A 128 10.67 6.11 -4.39
CA PRO A 128 11.35 6.12 -3.10
C PRO A 128 12.80 6.59 -3.25
N LYS A 129 13.21 7.56 -2.43
CA LYS A 129 14.55 8.17 -2.50
C LYS A 129 15.54 7.51 -1.55
N GLN A 130 15.08 7.12 -0.36
CA GLN A 130 15.93 6.56 0.66
C GLN A 130 15.99 5.03 0.57
N ASP A 131 17.14 4.44 0.87
CA ASP A 131 17.33 2.99 0.75
C ASP A 131 16.45 2.20 1.74
N ILE A 132 16.21 2.75 2.93
CA ILE A 132 15.28 2.16 3.89
C ILE A 132 13.84 2.16 3.33
N THR A 133 13.42 3.24 2.65
CA THR A 133 12.09 3.31 2.02
C THR A 133 11.97 2.28 0.90
N LYS A 134 13.00 2.16 0.05
CA LYS A 134 13.06 1.12 -1.00
C LYS A 134 12.95 -0.26 -0.38
N SER A 135 13.69 -0.54 0.71
CA SER A 135 13.64 -1.81 1.41
C SER A 135 12.24 -2.12 1.93
N PHE A 136 11.54 -1.18 2.58
CA PHE A 136 10.16 -1.37 3.04
C PHE A 136 9.18 -1.63 1.89
N ILE A 137 9.32 -0.93 0.78
CA ILE A 137 8.47 -1.14 -0.40
C ILE A 137 8.78 -2.49 -1.04
N HIS A 138 10.04 -2.86 -1.16
CA HIS A 138 10.46 -4.14 -1.71
C HIS A 138 10.00 -5.34 -0.90
N THR A 139 9.94 -5.25 0.44
CA THR A 139 9.43 -6.36 1.28
C THR A 139 7.94 -6.65 1.04
N THR A 140 7.17 -5.67 0.58
CA THR A 140 5.75 -5.85 0.20
C THR A 140 5.55 -6.18 -1.27
N SER A 141 6.58 -6.01 -2.09
CA SER A 141 6.57 -6.33 -3.51
C SER A 141 7.08 -7.76 -3.70
N ASN A 142 6.30 -8.59 -4.38
CA ASN A 142 6.73 -9.94 -4.76
C ASN A 142 7.85 -9.95 -5.83
N LEU A 143 8.40 -8.79 -6.19
CA LEU A 143 9.46 -8.66 -7.21
C LEU A 143 10.75 -9.39 -6.83
N GLN A 144 11.06 -9.52 -5.52
CA GLN A 144 12.19 -10.35 -5.05
C GLN A 144 12.08 -11.81 -5.48
N LYS A 145 10.85 -12.33 -5.63
CA LYS A 145 10.65 -13.70 -6.14
C LYS A 145 11.14 -13.86 -7.57
N VAL A 146 11.02 -12.81 -8.39
CA VAL A 146 11.48 -12.84 -9.77
C VAL A 146 13.00 -12.83 -9.82
N GLU A 147 13.66 -12.06 -8.99
CA GLU A 147 15.14 -12.04 -8.89
C GLU A 147 15.67 -13.39 -8.44
N ALA A 148 15.03 -14.04 -7.48
CA ALA A 148 15.35 -15.41 -7.07
C ALA A 148 15.16 -16.41 -8.21
N LEU A 149 14.05 -16.35 -8.95
CA LEU A 149 13.78 -17.22 -10.10
C LEU A 149 14.82 -17.03 -11.23
N ILE A 150 15.31 -15.80 -11.42
CA ILE A 150 16.38 -15.52 -12.39
C ILE A 150 17.72 -16.10 -11.91
N ALA A 151 18.02 -15.96 -10.62
CA ALA A 151 19.25 -16.49 -10.03
C ALA A 151 19.29 -18.04 -10.06
N GLU A 152 18.13 -18.67 -9.88
CA GLU A 152 17.96 -20.14 -9.92
C GLU A 152 17.83 -20.72 -11.36
N ASP A 153 17.96 -19.89 -12.40
CA ASP A 153 17.75 -20.25 -13.81
C ASP A 153 16.42 -20.99 -14.05
N SER A 154 15.37 -20.52 -13.41
CA SER A 154 14.03 -21.09 -13.52
C SER A 154 13.55 -21.13 -14.98
N PRO A 155 12.82 -22.18 -15.40
CA PRO A 155 12.29 -22.28 -16.77
C PRO A 155 11.49 -21.07 -17.23
N VAL A 156 10.78 -20.37 -16.32
CA VAL A 156 9.97 -19.18 -16.63
C VAL A 156 10.82 -17.93 -16.89
N THR A 157 12.11 -17.94 -16.54
CA THR A 157 13.05 -16.82 -16.73
C THR A 157 14.16 -17.14 -17.74
N ARG A 158 14.08 -18.31 -18.41
CA ARG A 158 15.01 -18.66 -19.50
C ARG A 158 14.70 -17.85 -20.73
N LEU A 159 15.76 -17.24 -21.27
CA LEU A 159 15.69 -16.44 -22.48
C LEU A 159 16.16 -17.23 -23.68
N GLN A 160 15.47 -17.02 -24.80
CA GLN A 160 15.97 -17.41 -26.12
C GLN A 160 16.96 -16.35 -26.65
N PRO A 161 17.83 -16.67 -27.59
CA PRO A 161 18.72 -15.69 -28.23
C PRO A 161 17.93 -14.52 -28.81
N GLY A 162 18.28 -13.28 -28.40
CA GLY A 162 17.60 -12.07 -28.82
C GLY A 162 16.50 -11.54 -27.89
N GLU A 163 16.14 -12.29 -26.86
CA GLU A 163 15.15 -11.87 -25.86
C GLU A 163 15.80 -11.10 -24.70
N LEU A 164 14.96 -10.37 -23.98
CA LEU A 164 15.36 -9.72 -22.72
C LEU A 164 14.22 -9.74 -21.70
N ILE A 165 14.60 -9.76 -20.42
CA ILE A 165 13.67 -9.56 -19.31
C ILE A 165 13.70 -8.08 -18.94
N VAL A 166 12.53 -7.45 -18.93
CA VAL A 166 12.37 -6.07 -18.50
C VAL A 166 11.40 -5.98 -17.34
N ARG A 167 11.67 -5.03 -16.45
CA ARG A 167 10.73 -4.53 -15.47
C ARG A 167 10.10 -3.25 -16.02
N LEU A 168 8.77 -3.23 -16.08
CA LEU A 168 7.97 -2.07 -16.46
C LEU A 168 7.33 -1.52 -15.19
N SER A 169 7.64 -0.28 -14.81
CA SER A 169 7.11 0.36 -13.61
C SER A 169 6.11 1.44 -13.99
N TYR A 170 4.92 1.40 -13.37
CA TYR A 170 3.86 2.38 -13.60
C TYR A 170 3.94 3.44 -12.50
N VAL A 171 4.23 4.69 -12.91
CA VAL A 171 4.52 5.83 -12.00
C VAL A 171 3.50 6.96 -12.18
N GLN A 172 2.53 6.82 -13.09
CA GLN A 172 1.56 7.88 -13.40
C GLN A 172 0.17 7.61 -12.81
N ARG A 173 -0.47 8.71 -12.34
CA ARG A 173 -1.84 8.68 -11.80
C ARG A 173 -2.93 8.25 -12.82
N ASN A 174 -2.66 8.32 -14.12
CA ASN A 174 -3.64 8.02 -15.18
C ASN A 174 -3.05 7.05 -16.22
N VAL A 175 -3.13 5.75 -15.97
CA VAL A 175 -2.80 4.72 -16.97
C VAL A 175 -4.11 4.12 -17.51
N ASN A 176 -4.78 4.86 -18.39
CA ASN A 176 -6.00 4.37 -19.06
C ASN A 176 -5.72 3.77 -20.46
N GLU A 177 -4.46 3.77 -20.90
CA GLU A 177 -4.08 3.22 -22.21
C GLU A 177 -3.64 1.75 -22.08
N PRO A 178 -4.01 0.86 -22.98
CA PRO A 178 -3.55 -0.53 -23.02
C PRO A 178 -2.11 -0.60 -23.53
N ILE A 179 -1.16 -0.03 -22.79
CA ILE A 179 0.24 0.21 -23.21
C ILE A 179 0.92 -1.05 -23.73
N ILE A 180 0.76 -2.20 -23.03
CA ILE A 180 1.39 -3.46 -23.43
C ILE A 180 0.86 -3.92 -24.79
N SER A 181 -0.46 -3.88 -25.00
CA SER A 181 -1.07 -4.25 -26.28
C SER A 181 -0.68 -3.28 -27.40
N ALA A 182 -0.66 -1.97 -27.10
CA ALA A 182 -0.28 -0.95 -28.06
C ALA A 182 1.18 -1.14 -28.52
N VAL A 183 2.10 -1.35 -27.59
CA VAL A 183 3.52 -1.60 -27.90
C VAL A 183 3.69 -2.85 -28.74
N SER A 184 3.02 -3.96 -28.37
CA SER A 184 3.10 -5.21 -29.13
C SER A 184 2.65 -5.04 -30.59
N GLN A 185 1.55 -4.32 -30.80
CA GLN A 185 1.00 -4.09 -32.15
C GLN A 185 1.83 -3.09 -32.97
N MET A 186 2.23 -1.96 -32.37
CA MET A 186 2.93 -0.89 -33.07
C MET A 186 4.34 -1.28 -33.51
N PHE A 187 5.04 -2.04 -32.69
CA PHE A 187 6.45 -2.41 -32.94
C PHE A 187 6.63 -3.88 -33.34
N ASN A 188 5.52 -4.63 -33.47
CA ASN A 188 5.57 -6.06 -33.79
C ASN A 188 6.54 -6.84 -32.86
N VAL A 189 6.43 -6.56 -31.54
CA VAL A 189 7.17 -7.26 -30.50
C VAL A 189 6.19 -8.06 -29.65
N SER A 190 6.66 -9.17 -29.07
CA SER A 190 5.86 -9.93 -28.11
C SER A 190 6.32 -9.60 -26.69
N LEU A 191 5.36 -9.35 -25.80
CA LEU A 191 5.60 -9.18 -24.37
C LEU A 191 4.93 -10.33 -23.61
N ASN A 192 5.73 -11.25 -23.13
CA ASN A 192 5.27 -12.34 -22.26
C ASN A 192 5.41 -11.91 -20.80
N ILE A 193 4.29 -11.58 -20.14
CA ILE A 193 4.28 -11.20 -18.74
C ILE A 193 4.53 -12.44 -17.88
N ILE A 194 5.64 -12.47 -17.17
CA ILE A 194 5.99 -13.55 -16.25
C ILE A 194 5.63 -13.24 -14.81
N PHE A 195 5.47 -11.94 -14.50
CA PHE A 195 5.08 -11.47 -13.18
C PHE A 195 4.40 -10.11 -13.28
N ALA A 196 3.37 -9.87 -12.44
CA ALA A 196 2.74 -8.56 -12.29
C ALA A 196 2.36 -8.34 -10.83
N ASP A 197 2.70 -7.17 -10.31
CA ASP A 197 2.32 -6.70 -8.98
C ASP A 197 1.86 -5.25 -9.10
N ILE A 198 0.55 -5.07 -9.23
CA ILE A 198 -0.09 -3.77 -9.40
C ILE A 198 -1.09 -3.59 -8.27
N THR A 199 -0.92 -2.53 -7.50
CA THR A 199 -1.81 -2.15 -6.39
C THR A 199 -2.42 -0.79 -6.70
N ILE A 200 -3.69 -0.59 -6.35
CA ILE A 200 -4.34 0.72 -6.43
C ILE A 200 -4.04 1.49 -5.14
N VAL A 201 -3.48 2.68 -5.27
CA VAL A 201 -3.21 3.62 -4.18
C VAL A 201 -3.82 4.97 -4.56
N GLN A 202 -4.76 5.49 -3.76
CA GLN A 202 -5.46 6.75 -4.05
C GLN A 202 -6.00 6.83 -5.49
N ASP A 203 -6.73 5.78 -5.92
CA ASP A 203 -7.31 5.61 -7.26
C ASP A 203 -6.29 5.56 -8.41
N SER A 204 -5.02 5.34 -8.11
CA SER A 204 -3.93 5.29 -9.09
C SER A 204 -3.18 3.96 -9.00
N PRO A 205 -2.89 3.30 -10.12
CA PRO A 205 -2.10 2.08 -10.11
C PRO A 205 -0.64 2.39 -9.78
N ILE A 206 -0.09 1.69 -8.81
CA ILE A 206 1.34 1.65 -8.48
C ILE A 206 1.83 0.22 -8.58
N GLY A 207 3.03 0.04 -9.10
CA GLY A 207 3.67 -1.25 -9.21
C GLY A 207 4.27 -1.47 -10.58
N GLY A 208 4.35 -2.72 -10.99
CA GLY A 208 4.97 -3.02 -12.26
C GLY A 208 4.70 -4.43 -12.75
N THR A 209 5.16 -4.67 -13.96
CA THR A 209 5.18 -6.00 -14.56
C THR A 209 6.61 -6.37 -14.93
N VAL A 210 6.93 -7.65 -14.82
CA VAL A 210 8.15 -8.21 -15.39
C VAL A 210 7.77 -9.04 -16.60
N ALA A 211 8.33 -8.71 -17.73
CA ALA A 211 8.01 -9.37 -19.01
C ALA A 211 9.26 -9.76 -19.77
N ILE A 212 9.14 -10.83 -20.54
CA ILE A 212 10.11 -11.18 -21.57
C ILE A 212 9.67 -10.47 -22.85
N ILE A 213 10.55 -9.64 -23.42
CA ILE A 213 10.34 -9.02 -24.73
C ILE A 213 11.10 -9.82 -25.76
N SER A 214 10.39 -10.20 -26.85
CA SER A 214 10.95 -10.87 -28.00
C SER A 214 10.54 -10.17 -29.30
N GLY A 215 11.43 -10.20 -30.30
CA GLY A 215 11.22 -9.56 -31.59
C GLY A 215 12.53 -9.14 -32.25
N GLU A 216 12.44 -8.38 -33.34
CA GLU A 216 13.61 -7.80 -33.99
C GLU A 216 14.29 -6.76 -33.08
N ARG A 217 15.62 -6.80 -32.94
CA ARG A 217 16.39 -5.91 -32.06
C ARG A 217 16.04 -4.41 -32.21
N LYS A 218 15.91 -3.95 -33.45
CA LYS A 218 15.53 -2.55 -33.73
C LYS A 218 14.13 -2.20 -33.24
N GLN A 219 13.20 -3.13 -33.34
CA GLN A 219 11.82 -2.93 -32.89
C GLN A 219 11.73 -2.96 -31.37
N ILE A 220 12.48 -3.84 -30.71
CA ILE A 220 12.57 -3.87 -29.24
C ILE A 220 13.11 -2.53 -28.73
N THR A 221 14.14 -1.96 -29.35
CA THR A 221 14.70 -0.65 -28.94
C THR A 221 13.66 0.45 -29.07
N LYS A 222 12.93 0.53 -30.20
CA LYS A 222 11.85 1.51 -30.38
C LYS A 222 10.70 1.31 -29.40
N ALA A 223 10.36 0.07 -29.07
CA ALA A 223 9.34 -0.26 -28.10
C ALA A 223 9.72 0.26 -26.70
N ILE A 224 10.98 0.09 -26.31
CA ILE A 224 11.50 0.60 -25.03
C ILE A 224 11.49 2.14 -25.02
N GLU A 225 11.94 2.80 -26.09
CA GLU A 225 11.92 4.26 -26.24
C GLU A 225 10.50 4.80 -26.10
N TYR A 226 9.53 4.19 -26.78
CA TYR A 226 8.12 4.56 -26.69
C TYR A 226 7.55 4.38 -25.26
N LEU A 227 7.89 3.28 -24.57
CA LEU A 227 7.48 3.09 -23.18
C LEU A 227 8.02 4.20 -22.27
N ILE A 228 9.27 4.60 -22.47
CA ILE A 228 9.90 5.69 -21.70
C ILE A 228 9.22 7.05 -22.01
N GLU A 229 8.91 7.33 -23.29
CA GLU A 229 8.16 8.52 -23.71
C GLU A 229 6.76 8.58 -23.05
N LYS A 230 6.15 7.42 -22.85
CA LYS A 230 4.86 7.27 -22.15
C LYS A 230 5.01 7.27 -20.63
N ASN A 231 6.17 7.65 -20.10
CA ASN A 231 6.49 7.68 -18.67
C ASN A 231 6.30 6.32 -17.95
N VAL A 232 6.53 5.21 -18.66
CA VAL A 232 6.69 3.90 -18.05
C VAL A 232 8.18 3.73 -17.74
N GLY A 233 8.49 3.48 -16.47
CA GLY A 233 9.87 3.12 -16.10
C GLY A 233 10.23 1.79 -16.72
N VAL A 234 11.36 1.72 -17.42
CA VAL A 234 11.86 0.49 -18.04
C VAL A 234 13.25 0.17 -17.50
N GLU A 235 13.38 -0.97 -16.85
CA GLU A 235 14.64 -1.52 -16.36
C GLU A 235 14.89 -2.85 -17.02
N VAL A 236 16.07 -3.02 -17.64
CA VAL A 236 16.48 -4.31 -18.21
C VAL A 236 17.15 -5.14 -17.12
N ILE A 237 16.54 -6.27 -16.76
CA ILE A 237 17.02 -7.17 -15.71
C ILE A 237 17.99 -8.22 -16.27
N LYS A 238 17.67 -8.81 -17.43
CA LYS A 238 18.49 -9.82 -18.09
C LYS A 238 18.42 -9.62 -19.60
N ASP A 239 19.55 -9.69 -20.28
CA ASP A 239 19.66 -9.45 -21.73
C ASP A 239 20.41 -10.61 -22.41
N ALA A 240 19.72 -11.38 -23.25
CA ALA A 240 20.31 -12.43 -24.07
C ALA A 240 20.64 -11.96 -25.51
N ARG A 241 20.60 -10.63 -25.79
CA ARG A 241 21.00 -10.03 -27.08
C ARG A 241 22.52 -9.83 -27.19
N ALA A 242 23.22 -9.92 -26.05
CA ALA A 242 24.63 -9.55 -25.96
C ALA A 242 25.62 -10.66 -26.45
N ASP A 243 25.14 -11.87 -26.71
CA ASP A 243 26.01 -12.99 -27.11
C ASP A 243 26.06 -13.15 -28.64
N ARG A 244 26.51 -12.10 -29.34
CA ARG A 244 27.07 -12.19 -30.71
C ARG A 244 28.04 -11.06 -31.02
#